data_6089517f43d37e114b75554ff7b284ce
#
_entry.id   6089517f43d37e114b75554ff7b284ce
#
_cell.length_a   1.000
_cell.length_b   1.000
_cell.length_c   1.000
_cell.angle_alpha   90.00
_cell.angle_beta   90.00
_cell.angle_gamma   90.00
#
_symmetry.space_group_name_H-M   'P 1'
#
loop_
_entity.id
_entity.type
_entity.pdbx_description
1 polymer ?
#
loop_
_entity_poly.entity_id
_entity_poly.type
_entity_poly.pdbx_seq_one_letter_code
_entity_poly.pdbx_strand_id
1 'polypeptide(L)'
;YAQYENSTHADIVFETTTGSSGNTNNLQDCARCHDGRVYIQFTQGLYGTDPGKINVKTLTEANSVDVTCQTCHDPHGNSNFASLRESPASSDTLGNGYAYTLGGTGQICMDCHKNRRNAELIVLTNVSNSHWGPHHSVQTDNFFGQNAATFSGTPFLSNSHQFAVTDACATCHMVATTDTGTVNRDKVGGHSFKMKNEDTGYEHTAACTNCHGPKNSFDEFEAVMDYDGDGSVEGIQSEFAGLMANISFLLPPTGVDSVS
;
A
#
# COMPACT_ATOMS: atom_id res chain seq x y z
N TYR A 1 -3.67 20.93 -3.81
CA TYR A 1 -3.63 20.89 -2.33
C TYR A 1 -4.87 20.17 -1.81
N ALA A 2 -6.09 20.54 -2.26
CA ALA A 2 -7.33 19.93 -1.79
C ALA A 2 -7.38 18.40 -1.97
N GLN A 3 -6.81 17.84 -3.02
CA GLN A 3 -6.72 16.38 -3.20
C GLN A 3 -5.86 15.75 -2.11
N TYR A 4 -4.70 16.33 -1.80
CA TYR A 4 -3.83 15.82 -0.75
C TYR A 4 -4.53 15.83 0.62
N GLU A 5 -5.24 16.91 0.95
CA GLU A 5 -6.01 17.00 2.21
C GLU A 5 -7.11 15.94 2.33
N ASN A 6 -7.55 15.36 1.22
CA ASN A 6 -8.49 14.25 1.18
C ASN A 6 -7.79 12.86 1.16
N SER A 7 -6.45 12.82 1.09
CA SER A 7 -5.71 11.57 1.16
C SER A 7 -5.48 11.13 2.60
N THR A 8 -5.33 9.83 2.80
CA THR A 8 -4.93 9.28 4.11
C THR A 8 -3.49 9.68 4.48
N HIS A 9 -2.67 10.09 3.50
CA HIS A 9 -1.32 10.57 3.76
C HIS A 9 -1.28 11.90 4.52
N ALA A 10 -2.36 12.71 4.45
CA ALA A 10 -2.45 13.98 5.16
C ALA A 10 -2.87 13.85 6.64
N ASP A 11 -3.22 12.65 7.07
CA ASP A 11 -3.63 12.34 8.43
C ASP A 11 -3.20 10.90 8.76
N ILE A 12 -1.87 10.69 8.75
CA ILE A 12 -1.31 9.40 9.12
C ILE A 12 -1.24 9.30 10.63
N VAL A 13 -2.00 8.36 11.18
CA VAL A 13 -1.89 8.02 12.60
C VAL A 13 -0.49 7.48 12.87
N PHE A 14 0.30 8.24 13.57
CA PHE A 14 1.53 7.75 14.19
C PHE A 14 1.16 7.00 15.46
N GLU A 15 0.77 5.75 15.31
CA GLU A 15 0.62 4.90 16.49
C GLU A 15 1.96 4.78 17.20
N THR A 16 2.07 5.45 18.31
CA THR A 16 3.06 5.10 19.33
C THR A 16 2.69 3.73 19.86
N THR A 17 2.86 2.71 19.06
CA THR A 17 2.82 1.35 19.54
C THR A 17 4.09 1.11 20.38
N THR A 18 4.20 1.87 21.44
CA THR A 18 4.75 1.40 22.68
C THR A 18 3.81 0.30 23.17
N GLY A 19 3.28 -0.51 22.23
CA GLY A 19 2.58 -1.72 22.57
C GLY A 19 3.48 -2.48 23.51
N SER A 20 3.08 -2.55 24.72
CA SER A 20 3.38 -3.51 25.82
C SER A 20 4.73 -4.27 25.82
N SER A 21 5.59 -4.12 24.87
CA SER A 21 6.87 -4.84 24.80
C SER A 21 8.11 -3.99 25.07
N GLY A 22 7.96 -2.66 25.25
CA GLY A 22 9.11 -1.79 25.51
C GLY A 22 10.21 -1.85 24.43
N ASN A 23 9.95 -2.49 23.30
CA ASN A 23 10.94 -2.70 22.26
C ASN A 23 11.00 -1.51 21.32
N THR A 24 11.78 -0.51 21.72
CA THR A 24 12.04 0.71 20.96
C THR A 24 12.72 0.49 19.60
N ASN A 25 13.16 -0.73 19.29
CA ASN A 25 13.78 -1.04 17.99
C ASN A 25 12.74 -1.14 16.87
N ASN A 26 11.48 -1.41 17.18
CA ASN A 26 10.42 -1.51 16.19
C ASN A 26 9.93 -0.12 15.72
N LEU A 27 10.12 0.95 16.50
CA LEU A 27 9.72 2.31 16.10
C LEU A 27 10.45 2.79 14.83
N GLN A 28 11.67 2.33 14.58
CA GLN A 28 12.41 2.69 13.37
C GLN A 28 11.71 2.16 12.11
N ASP A 29 11.20 0.94 12.17
CA ASP A 29 10.51 0.33 11.04
C ASP A 29 9.13 0.96 10.79
N CYS A 30 8.47 1.45 11.84
CA CYS A 30 7.19 2.14 11.73
C CYS A 30 7.37 3.58 11.22
N ALA A 31 8.30 4.32 11.84
CA ALA A 31 8.51 5.74 11.56
C ALA A 31 8.91 6.02 10.10
N ARG A 32 9.59 5.09 9.44
CA ARG A 32 9.93 5.21 8.03
C ARG A 32 8.71 5.45 7.14
N CYS A 33 7.58 4.85 7.47
CA CYS A 33 6.34 4.97 6.70
C CYS A 33 5.34 5.95 7.36
N HIS A 34 5.47 6.19 8.67
CA HIS A 34 4.52 6.96 9.47
C HIS A 34 5.04 8.33 9.93
N ASP A 35 6.24 8.75 9.52
CA ASP A 35 6.74 10.13 9.69
C ASP A 35 7.49 10.56 8.43
N GLY A 36 6.96 11.58 7.74
CA GLY A 36 7.51 12.04 6.46
C GLY A 36 8.95 12.53 6.55
N ARG A 37 9.39 13.05 7.69
CA ARG A 37 10.79 13.49 7.88
C ARG A 37 11.73 12.30 8.04
N VAL A 38 11.28 11.24 8.69
CA VAL A 38 12.06 10.00 8.82
C VAL A 38 12.21 9.35 7.47
N TYR A 39 11.16 9.35 6.65
CA TYR A 39 11.25 8.87 5.27
C TYR A 39 12.28 9.67 4.45
N ILE A 40 12.25 11.02 4.52
CA ILE A 40 13.25 11.85 3.84
C ILE A 40 14.67 11.47 4.25
N GLN A 41 14.92 11.26 5.53
CA GLN A 41 16.23 10.81 5.99
C GLN A 41 16.59 9.41 5.50
N PHE A 42 15.60 8.52 5.44
CA PHE A 42 15.78 7.19 4.88
C PHE A 42 16.24 7.25 3.42
N THR A 43 15.57 8.02 2.55
CA THR A 43 15.96 8.16 1.13
C THR A 43 17.36 8.78 0.95
N GLN A 44 17.83 9.53 1.94
CA GLN A 44 19.18 10.11 1.95
C GLN A 44 20.24 9.16 2.51
N GLY A 45 19.89 7.92 2.83
CA GLY A 45 20.80 6.99 3.49
C GLY A 45 21.16 7.36 4.93
N LEU A 46 20.44 8.31 5.52
CA LEU A 46 20.70 8.85 6.85
C LEU A 46 19.88 8.15 7.93
N TYR A 47 19.51 6.92 7.75
CA TYR A 47 18.70 6.16 8.68
C TYR A 47 19.57 5.53 9.80
N GLY A 48 19.15 5.65 11.05
CA GLY A 48 19.81 5.03 12.19
C GLY A 48 20.33 5.99 13.28
N THR A 49 21.50 5.72 13.85
CA THR A 49 22.02 6.38 15.06
C THR A 49 22.96 7.57 14.82
N ASP A 50 23.11 8.03 13.58
CA ASP A 50 24.07 9.11 13.26
C ASP A 50 23.66 10.46 13.86
N PRO A 51 24.62 11.31 14.20
CA PRO A 51 24.34 12.66 14.67
C PRO A 51 23.51 13.49 13.66
N GLY A 52 22.53 14.19 14.14
CA GLY A 52 21.64 15.03 13.31
C GLY A 52 20.39 14.31 12.76
N LYS A 53 20.26 13.00 12.99
CA LYS A 53 19.07 12.25 12.62
C LYS A 53 17.95 12.41 13.65
N ILE A 54 16.71 12.23 13.15
CA ILE A 54 15.55 12.20 14.03
C ILE A 54 15.67 10.98 14.95
N ASN A 55 15.64 11.23 16.25
CA ASN A 55 15.58 10.15 17.22
C ASN A 55 14.15 9.59 17.23
N VAL A 56 13.93 8.51 16.49
CA VAL A 56 12.61 7.87 16.37
C VAL A 56 12.03 7.42 17.72
N LYS A 57 12.88 7.21 18.73
CA LYS A 57 12.44 6.85 20.09
C LYS A 57 11.72 7.99 20.82
N THR A 58 11.88 9.22 20.35
CA THR A 58 11.22 10.40 20.91
C THR A 58 10.00 10.84 20.10
N LEU A 59 9.71 10.13 19.02
CA LEU A 59 8.52 10.42 18.22
C LEU A 59 7.26 10.00 18.98
N THR A 60 6.29 10.87 18.90
CA THR A 60 4.93 10.69 19.40
C THR A 60 3.96 11.22 18.36
N GLU A 61 2.69 10.88 18.44
CA GLU A 61 1.67 11.47 17.58
C GLU A 61 1.71 13.00 17.57
N ALA A 62 1.93 13.62 18.72
CA ALA A 62 1.98 15.08 18.85
C ALA A 62 3.17 15.75 18.16
N ASN A 63 4.24 15.02 17.86
CA ASN A 63 5.46 15.55 17.23
C ASN A 63 5.85 14.83 15.95
N SER A 64 5.07 13.85 15.48
CA SER A 64 5.21 13.25 14.15
C SER A 64 4.76 14.24 13.07
N VAL A 65 5.19 13.99 11.84
CA VAL A 65 4.80 14.78 10.67
C VAL A 65 4.26 13.83 9.62
N ASP A 66 3.07 14.10 9.15
CA ASP A 66 2.42 13.34 8.07
C ASP A 66 3.30 13.18 6.84
N VAL A 67 2.90 12.29 5.95
CA VAL A 67 3.51 12.14 4.61
C VAL A 67 3.12 13.34 3.75
N THR A 68 3.89 14.41 3.86
CA THR A 68 3.66 15.68 3.16
C THR A 68 4.16 15.66 1.72
N CYS A 69 3.88 16.74 0.97
CA CYS A 69 4.42 16.90 -0.38
C CYS A 69 5.94 16.70 -0.44
N GLN A 70 6.65 17.21 0.56
CA GLN A 70 8.11 17.11 0.64
C GLN A 70 8.62 15.70 0.93
N THR A 71 7.77 14.83 1.43
CA THR A 71 8.12 13.43 1.64
C THR A 71 8.39 12.73 0.31
N CYS A 72 7.55 13.00 -0.68
CA CYS A 72 7.70 12.40 -2.01
C CYS A 72 8.50 13.27 -2.98
N HIS A 73 8.39 14.58 -2.89
CA HIS A 73 9.04 15.53 -3.81
C HIS A 73 10.18 16.29 -3.12
N ASP A 74 11.33 16.39 -3.80
CA ASP A 74 12.43 17.23 -3.31
C ASP A 74 12.17 18.70 -3.69
N PRO A 75 11.96 19.60 -2.71
CA PRO A 75 11.65 21.00 -2.99
C PRO A 75 12.84 21.75 -3.61
N HIS A 76 14.07 21.22 -3.49
CA HIS A 76 15.25 21.79 -4.12
C HIS A 76 15.47 21.30 -5.55
N GLY A 77 14.67 20.34 -6.00
CA GLY A 77 14.74 19.74 -7.31
C GLY A 77 15.82 18.68 -7.45
N ASN A 78 15.59 17.78 -8.37
CA ASN A 78 16.54 16.77 -8.83
C ASN A 78 16.23 16.42 -10.29
N SER A 79 16.93 15.45 -10.87
CA SER A 79 16.72 15.04 -12.27
C SER A 79 15.54 14.09 -12.47
N ASN A 80 14.89 13.64 -11.41
CA ASN A 80 13.78 12.72 -11.51
C ASN A 80 12.50 13.43 -11.98
N PHE A 81 11.58 12.69 -12.56
CA PHE A 81 10.27 13.19 -12.93
C PHE A 81 9.59 13.86 -11.73
N ALA A 82 9.05 15.05 -11.93
CA ALA A 82 8.39 15.86 -10.90
C ALA A 82 9.23 16.02 -9.61
N SER A 83 10.54 15.93 -9.70
CA SER A 83 11.48 15.96 -8.56
C SER A 83 11.18 14.91 -7.49
N LEU A 84 10.66 13.74 -7.88
CA LEU A 84 10.47 12.62 -6.95
C LEU A 84 11.80 12.27 -6.27
N ARG A 85 11.78 12.01 -4.96
CA ARG A 85 12.98 11.64 -4.21
C ARG A 85 13.54 10.31 -4.66
N GLU A 86 12.64 9.39 -4.99
CA GLU A 86 12.99 8.08 -5.50
C GLU A 86 13.09 8.10 -7.03
N SER A 87 14.15 7.53 -7.59
CA SER A 87 14.28 7.42 -9.04
C SER A 87 13.27 6.39 -9.58
N PRO A 88 12.56 6.69 -10.67
CA PRO A 88 11.72 5.71 -11.34
C PRO A 88 12.45 4.44 -11.80
N ALA A 89 13.77 4.50 -11.91
CA ALA A 89 14.65 3.40 -12.30
C ALA A 89 15.35 2.73 -11.11
N SER A 90 15.05 3.13 -9.87
CA SER A 90 15.64 2.49 -8.70
C SER A 90 15.14 1.06 -8.55
N SER A 91 15.94 0.28 -7.85
CA SER A 91 15.61 -1.11 -7.51
C SER A 91 15.44 -1.25 -6.02
N ASP A 92 14.53 -2.10 -5.60
CA ASP A 92 14.35 -2.44 -4.20
C ASP A 92 14.00 -3.93 -4.06
N THR A 93 13.85 -4.41 -2.82
CA THR A 93 13.57 -5.81 -2.53
C THR A 93 12.40 -5.94 -1.57
N LEU A 94 11.58 -6.97 -1.78
CA LEU A 94 10.56 -7.40 -0.84
C LEU A 94 11.19 -8.15 0.34
N GLY A 95 10.42 -8.36 1.38
CA GLY A 95 10.86 -9.04 2.59
C GLY A 95 11.38 -10.47 2.39
N ASN A 96 10.98 -11.15 1.32
CA ASN A 96 11.49 -12.46 0.93
C ASN A 96 12.76 -12.43 0.06
N GLY A 97 13.30 -11.23 -0.24
CA GLY A 97 14.48 -11.04 -1.08
C GLY A 97 14.19 -10.94 -2.58
N TYR A 98 12.94 -10.94 -3.01
CA TYR A 98 12.58 -10.70 -4.41
C TYR A 98 12.93 -9.27 -4.79
N ALA A 99 13.85 -9.11 -5.75
CA ALA A 99 14.27 -7.81 -6.26
C ALA A 99 13.38 -7.35 -7.42
N TYR A 100 13.01 -6.07 -7.43
CA TYR A 100 12.17 -5.48 -8.48
C TYR A 100 12.69 -4.10 -8.92
N THR A 101 12.39 -3.76 -10.18
CA THR A 101 12.79 -2.50 -10.82
C THR A 101 11.68 -1.90 -11.69
N LEU A 102 10.46 -2.42 -11.59
CA LEU A 102 9.35 -2.10 -12.49
C LEU A 102 8.37 -1.07 -11.91
N GLY A 103 8.80 -0.30 -10.91
CA GLY A 103 7.94 0.66 -10.23
C GLY A 103 7.62 1.93 -11.02
N GLY A 104 8.46 2.32 -11.96
CA GLY A 104 8.31 3.61 -12.65
C GLY A 104 8.17 4.77 -11.65
N THR A 105 7.30 5.74 -11.93
CA THR A 105 7.01 6.84 -10.99
C THR A 105 6.29 6.38 -9.72
N GLY A 106 5.69 5.17 -9.74
CA GLY A 106 5.11 4.52 -8.55
C GLY A 106 6.12 3.85 -7.63
N GLN A 107 7.42 3.82 -7.99
CA GLN A 107 8.47 3.21 -7.18
C GLN A 107 8.48 3.75 -5.75
N ILE A 108 8.33 5.05 -5.60
CA ILE A 108 8.31 5.70 -4.29
C ILE A 108 7.16 5.22 -3.38
N CYS A 109 6.05 4.81 -3.96
CA CYS A 109 4.93 4.24 -3.19
C CYS A 109 5.31 2.89 -2.58
N MET A 110 6.12 2.12 -3.31
CA MET A 110 6.52 0.77 -2.94
C MET A 110 7.44 0.73 -1.73
N ASP A 111 8.09 1.83 -1.37
CA ASP A 111 8.94 1.91 -0.17
C ASP A 111 8.16 1.69 1.13
N CYS A 112 6.92 2.18 1.15
CA CYS A 112 6.03 2.07 2.30
C CYS A 112 4.95 1.00 2.10
N HIS A 113 4.42 0.85 0.89
CA HIS A 113 3.35 -0.08 0.57
C HIS A 113 3.85 -1.48 0.21
N LYS A 114 4.79 -2.01 0.99
CA LYS A 114 5.32 -3.38 0.91
C LYS A 114 5.37 -4.03 2.29
N ASN A 115 5.33 -5.37 2.29
CA ASN A 115 5.52 -6.11 3.52
C ASN A 115 6.96 -5.92 4.05
N ARG A 116 7.08 -5.66 5.33
CA ARG A 116 8.38 -5.44 6.00
C ARG A 116 9.17 -6.70 6.23
N ARG A 117 8.56 -7.88 6.07
CA ARG A 117 9.13 -9.16 6.46
C ARG A 117 8.89 -10.23 5.41
N ASN A 118 9.61 -11.33 5.52
CA ASN A 118 9.32 -12.54 4.77
C ASN A 118 8.08 -13.22 5.36
N ALA A 119 6.94 -13.12 4.66
CA ALA A 119 5.66 -13.63 5.14
C ALA A 119 5.67 -15.15 5.29
N GLU A 120 6.27 -15.88 4.35
CA GLU A 120 6.36 -17.35 4.40
C GLU A 120 7.14 -17.81 5.63
N LEU A 121 8.32 -17.21 5.86
CA LEU A 121 9.15 -17.58 7.01
C LEU A 121 8.45 -17.32 8.34
N ILE A 122 7.69 -16.22 8.43
CA ILE A 122 6.99 -15.86 9.66
C ILE A 122 5.83 -16.83 9.93
N VAL A 123 5.03 -17.13 8.93
CA VAL A 123 3.91 -18.09 9.07
C VAL A 123 4.43 -19.46 9.52
N LEU A 124 5.57 -19.89 8.97
CA LEU A 124 6.15 -21.20 9.32
C LEU A 124 6.83 -21.21 10.68
N THR A 125 7.34 -20.08 11.18
CA THR A 125 8.21 -20.07 12.36
C THR A 125 7.56 -19.51 13.61
N ASN A 126 6.67 -18.56 13.54
CA ASN A 126 6.09 -17.96 14.74
C ASN A 126 4.93 -16.99 14.50
N VAL A 127 3.71 -17.46 14.67
CA VAL A 127 2.47 -16.66 14.59
C VAL A 127 1.97 -16.25 15.98
N SER A 128 2.82 -16.26 17.00
CA SER A 128 2.40 -15.98 18.39
C SER A 128 2.35 -14.48 18.75
N ASN A 129 2.73 -13.60 17.84
CA ASN A 129 2.77 -12.15 18.07
C ASN A 129 1.74 -11.43 17.21
N SER A 130 0.87 -10.62 17.81
CA SER A 130 -0.12 -9.82 17.10
C SER A 130 0.47 -8.82 16.08
N HIS A 131 1.76 -8.50 16.20
CA HIS A 131 2.49 -7.60 15.30
C HIS A 131 3.47 -8.34 14.38
N TRP A 132 3.17 -9.57 14.04
CA TRP A 132 4.05 -10.39 13.20
C TRP A 132 4.14 -9.90 11.75
N GLY A 133 3.13 -9.15 11.26
CA GLY A 133 2.90 -8.84 9.85
C GLY A 133 2.06 -9.96 9.20
N PRO A 134 1.75 -9.90 7.92
CA PRO A 134 2.00 -8.74 7.07
C PRO A 134 1.26 -7.52 7.59
N HIS A 135 1.81 -6.37 7.48
CA HIS A 135 1.12 -5.11 7.73
C HIS A 135 0.08 -4.86 6.61
N HIS A 136 -0.86 -3.94 6.78
CA HIS A 136 -1.81 -3.50 5.74
C HIS A 136 -1.16 -2.94 4.47
N SER A 137 0.15 -2.95 4.37
CA SER A 137 0.99 -2.39 3.31
C SER A 137 1.52 -3.44 2.32
N VAL A 138 0.78 -4.51 2.03
CA VAL A 138 1.22 -5.60 1.15
C VAL A 138 0.93 -5.37 -0.35
N GLN A 139 0.61 -4.14 -0.74
CA GLN A 139 0.18 -3.85 -2.11
C GLN A 139 1.27 -4.16 -3.15
N THR A 140 2.52 -3.84 -2.84
CA THR A 140 3.66 -4.16 -3.72
C THR A 140 3.87 -5.66 -3.86
N ASP A 141 3.75 -6.39 -2.75
CA ASP A 141 3.84 -7.85 -2.74
C ASP A 141 2.76 -8.47 -3.63
N ASN A 142 1.53 -7.99 -3.53
CA ASN A 142 0.42 -8.42 -4.38
C ASN A 142 0.63 -8.04 -5.85
N PHE A 143 1.17 -6.84 -6.11
CA PHE A 143 1.45 -6.37 -7.48
C PHE A 143 2.44 -7.29 -8.19
N PHE A 144 3.46 -7.77 -7.50
CA PHE A 144 4.44 -8.70 -8.05
C PHE A 144 4.05 -10.18 -7.85
N GLY A 145 2.99 -10.50 -7.11
CA GLY A 145 2.61 -11.86 -6.77
C GLY A 145 3.70 -12.58 -5.97
N GLN A 146 4.29 -11.89 -5.00
CA GLN A 146 5.43 -12.35 -4.23
C GLN A 146 5.19 -12.23 -2.71
N ASN A 147 6.06 -12.86 -1.94
CA ASN A 147 6.16 -12.71 -0.50
C ASN A 147 4.86 -13.03 0.27
N ALA A 148 4.14 -14.05 -0.18
CA ALA A 148 3.01 -14.60 0.54
C ALA A 148 3.31 -16.03 0.98
N ALA A 149 2.61 -16.51 2.00
CA ALA A 149 2.74 -17.90 2.43
C ALA A 149 2.13 -18.84 1.38
N THR A 150 2.91 -19.81 0.93
CA THR A 150 2.45 -20.82 -0.04
C THR A 150 2.10 -22.10 0.69
N PHE A 151 0.97 -22.71 0.33
CA PHE A 151 0.56 -24.01 0.80
C PHE A 151 0.84 -25.06 -0.28
N SER A 152 1.45 -26.17 0.10
CA SER A 152 1.70 -27.32 -0.79
C SER A 152 2.60 -27.02 -1.98
N GLY A 153 3.47 -26.02 -1.91
CA GLY A 153 4.41 -25.69 -2.99
C GLY A 153 3.76 -25.15 -4.27
N THR A 154 2.51 -24.73 -4.21
CA THR A 154 1.85 -24.06 -5.33
C THR A 154 2.35 -22.62 -5.43
N PRO A 155 3.03 -22.23 -6.51
CA PRO A 155 3.48 -20.87 -6.66
C PRO A 155 2.29 -19.94 -6.89
N PHE A 156 2.34 -18.73 -6.32
CA PHE A 156 1.39 -17.70 -6.68
C PHE A 156 1.67 -17.21 -8.10
N LEU A 157 0.61 -16.97 -8.85
CA LEU A 157 0.72 -16.30 -10.14
C LEU A 157 0.89 -14.82 -9.91
N SER A 158 1.80 -14.22 -10.67
CA SER A 158 2.00 -12.77 -10.62
C SER A 158 0.82 -12.03 -11.25
N ASN A 159 0.56 -10.84 -10.75
CA ASN A 159 -0.44 -9.95 -11.32
C ASN A 159 -0.01 -9.50 -12.74
N SER A 160 -0.90 -9.62 -13.71
CA SER A 160 -0.63 -9.21 -15.09
C SER A 160 -0.33 -7.72 -15.22
N HIS A 161 -0.83 -6.88 -14.32
CA HIS A 161 -0.58 -5.45 -14.33
C HIS A 161 0.90 -5.10 -14.19
N GLN A 162 1.72 -5.90 -13.51
CA GLN A 162 3.16 -5.65 -13.43
C GLN A 162 3.85 -5.60 -14.80
N PHE A 163 3.28 -6.23 -15.81
CA PHE A 163 3.82 -6.26 -17.19
C PHE A 163 3.13 -5.24 -18.10
N ALA A 164 1.95 -4.77 -17.73
CA ALA A 164 1.09 -3.95 -18.57
C ALA A 164 1.21 -2.45 -18.26
N VAL A 165 1.58 -2.09 -17.03
CA VAL A 165 1.62 -0.70 -16.59
C VAL A 165 3.06 -0.25 -16.31
N THR A 166 3.44 0.92 -16.81
CA THR A 166 4.83 1.42 -16.74
C THR A 166 5.16 2.13 -15.43
N ASP A 167 4.17 2.74 -14.80
CA ASP A 167 4.33 3.53 -13.58
C ASP A 167 3.63 2.88 -12.37
N ALA A 168 3.45 1.57 -12.44
CA ALA A 168 2.87 0.77 -11.37
C ALA A 168 1.67 1.45 -10.68
N CYS A 169 1.78 1.73 -9.39
CA CYS A 169 0.72 2.33 -8.58
C CYS A 169 0.22 3.67 -9.14
N ALA A 170 1.14 4.51 -9.66
CA ALA A 170 0.81 5.81 -10.19
C ALA A 170 -0.07 5.74 -11.45
N THR A 171 0.07 4.69 -12.26
CA THR A 171 -0.74 4.48 -13.47
C THR A 171 -2.25 4.49 -13.21
N CYS A 172 -2.67 4.07 -12.02
CA CYS A 172 -4.09 4.03 -11.64
C CYS A 172 -4.41 5.10 -10.58
N HIS A 173 -3.67 5.13 -9.47
CA HIS A 173 -3.99 5.95 -8.31
C HIS A 173 -3.77 7.46 -8.53
N MET A 174 -2.89 7.84 -9.47
CA MET A 174 -2.58 9.25 -9.76
C MET A 174 -3.31 9.79 -11.00
N VAL A 175 -4.14 8.99 -11.66
CA VAL A 175 -4.94 9.48 -12.80
C VAL A 175 -5.95 10.50 -12.29
N ALA A 176 -5.98 11.67 -12.92
CA ALA A 176 -6.97 12.68 -12.59
C ALA A 176 -8.37 12.21 -12.97
N THR A 177 -9.36 12.43 -12.11
CA THR A 177 -10.77 12.15 -12.45
C THR A 177 -11.23 13.05 -13.58
N THR A 178 -12.08 12.51 -14.45
CA THR A 178 -12.77 13.27 -15.51
C THR A 178 -13.91 14.13 -14.97
N ASP A 179 -14.36 13.89 -13.74
CA ASP A 179 -15.35 14.70 -13.07
C ASP A 179 -14.78 16.08 -12.75
N THR A 180 -15.32 17.10 -13.40
CA THR A 180 -14.93 18.50 -13.18
C THR A 180 -15.61 19.11 -11.94
N GLY A 181 -16.58 18.42 -11.36
CA GLY A 181 -17.20 18.80 -10.09
C GLY A 181 -16.24 18.65 -8.93
N THR A 182 -16.30 19.56 -7.95
CA THR A 182 -15.39 19.56 -6.79
C THR A 182 -15.57 18.35 -5.89
N VAL A 183 -16.75 17.73 -5.90
CA VAL A 183 -17.10 16.63 -5.00
C VAL A 183 -16.22 15.39 -5.23
N ASN A 184 -16.04 15.00 -6.50
CA ASN A 184 -15.20 13.82 -6.81
C ASN A 184 -13.77 14.22 -7.20
N ARG A 185 -13.59 15.34 -7.90
CA ARG A 185 -12.29 15.82 -8.36
C ARG A 185 -11.24 15.87 -7.26
N ASP A 186 -11.65 16.35 -6.08
CA ASP A 186 -10.73 16.53 -4.96
C ASP A 186 -10.63 15.28 -4.05
N LYS A 187 -11.50 14.27 -4.28
CA LYS A 187 -11.60 13.09 -3.42
C LYS A 187 -11.09 11.79 -4.05
N VAL A 188 -10.97 11.72 -5.38
CA VAL A 188 -10.47 10.53 -6.07
C VAL A 188 -9.44 10.88 -7.13
N GLY A 189 -8.50 9.99 -7.33
CA GLY A 189 -7.39 10.16 -8.26
C GLY A 189 -6.41 11.26 -7.85
N GLY A 190 -5.38 11.48 -8.66
CA GLY A 190 -4.36 12.48 -8.39
C GLY A 190 -3.74 12.31 -7.00
N HIS A 191 -3.55 13.39 -6.28
CA HIS A 191 -2.94 13.35 -4.94
C HIS A 191 -3.90 12.98 -3.79
N SER A 192 -5.15 12.60 -4.10
CA SER A 192 -5.99 11.90 -3.11
C SER A 192 -5.62 10.41 -3.02
N PHE A 193 -5.05 9.86 -4.10
CA PHE A 193 -4.68 8.45 -4.28
C PHE A 193 -5.85 7.47 -4.15
N LYS A 194 -7.05 7.97 -3.87
CA LYS A 194 -8.26 7.14 -3.69
C LYS A 194 -8.87 6.78 -5.02
N MET A 195 -9.36 5.55 -5.13
CA MET A 195 -10.07 5.07 -6.31
C MET A 195 -11.59 5.15 -6.16
N LYS A 196 -12.07 5.46 -4.95
CA LYS A 196 -13.49 5.57 -4.64
C LYS A 196 -13.73 6.75 -3.72
N ASN A 197 -14.84 7.46 -3.93
CA ASN A 197 -15.37 8.44 -3.00
C ASN A 197 -16.49 7.79 -2.18
N GLU A 198 -16.21 7.49 -0.93
CA GLU A 198 -17.15 6.77 -0.06
C GLU A 198 -18.41 7.59 0.24
N ASP A 199 -18.33 8.92 0.21
CA ASP A 199 -19.49 9.78 0.48
C ASP A 199 -20.54 9.72 -0.64
N THR A 200 -20.11 9.51 -1.87
CA THR A 200 -20.98 9.52 -3.06
C THR A 200 -21.12 8.17 -3.73
N GLY A 201 -20.28 7.19 -3.37
CA GLY A 201 -20.17 5.92 -4.06
C GLY A 201 -19.50 6.01 -5.45
N TYR A 202 -18.96 7.17 -5.83
CA TYR A 202 -18.28 7.31 -7.13
C TYR A 202 -17.00 6.49 -7.17
N GLU A 203 -16.86 5.66 -8.19
CA GLU A 203 -15.71 4.82 -8.46
C GLU A 203 -14.91 5.32 -9.65
N HIS A 204 -13.59 5.48 -9.49
CA HIS A 204 -12.70 6.07 -10.50
C HIS A 204 -12.25 5.05 -11.55
N THR A 205 -13.22 4.40 -12.19
CA THR A 205 -13.00 3.38 -13.23
C THR A 205 -12.37 3.97 -14.50
N ALA A 206 -12.46 5.29 -14.69
CA ALA A 206 -11.82 5.98 -15.81
C ALA A 206 -10.32 5.72 -15.91
N ALA A 207 -9.64 5.46 -14.81
CA ALA A 207 -8.23 5.09 -14.77
C ALA A 207 -7.93 3.76 -15.51
N CYS A 208 -8.93 2.89 -15.64
CA CYS A 208 -8.80 1.55 -16.22
C CYS A 208 -9.21 1.50 -17.70
N THR A 209 -9.86 2.57 -18.20
CA THR A 209 -10.55 2.59 -19.50
C THR A 209 -9.65 2.27 -20.68
N ASN A 210 -8.39 2.70 -20.62
CA ASN A 210 -7.47 2.52 -21.74
C ASN A 210 -7.18 1.04 -22.07
N CYS A 211 -7.24 0.17 -21.07
CA CYS A 211 -6.97 -1.26 -21.23
C CYS A 211 -8.24 -2.10 -21.17
N HIS A 212 -9.19 -1.72 -20.30
CA HIS A 212 -10.38 -2.52 -20.02
C HIS A 212 -11.67 -1.99 -20.69
N GLY A 213 -11.58 -0.88 -21.42
CA GLY A 213 -12.76 -0.19 -21.93
C GLY A 213 -13.54 0.52 -20.80
N PRO A 214 -14.62 1.24 -21.17
CA PRO A 214 -15.40 1.97 -20.18
C PRO A 214 -16.13 1.02 -19.23
N LYS A 215 -16.01 1.31 -17.94
CA LYS A 215 -16.67 0.61 -16.83
C LYS A 215 -17.33 1.64 -15.92
N ASN A 216 -18.47 1.30 -15.32
CA ASN A 216 -19.20 2.19 -14.42
C ASN A 216 -18.91 1.88 -12.94
N SER A 217 -18.47 0.65 -12.65
CA SER A 217 -18.08 0.23 -11.30
C SER A 217 -16.90 -0.74 -11.34
N PHE A 218 -16.25 -0.92 -10.21
CA PHE A 218 -15.20 -1.94 -10.08
C PHE A 218 -15.77 -3.36 -10.11
N ASP A 219 -17.04 -3.53 -9.85
CA ASP A 219 -17.69 -4.83 -9.91
C ASP A 219 -17.94 -5.30 -11.36
N GLU A 220 -17.84 -4.41 -12.35
CA GLU A 220 -17.86 -4.79 -13.77
C GLU A 220 -16.55 -5.43 -14.27
N PHE A 221 -15.53 -5.57 -13.41
CA PHE A 221 -14.34 -6.37 -13.71
C PHE A 221 -14.57 -7.81 -13.25
N GLU A 222 -15.29 -8.55 -14.10
CA GLU A 222 -15.70 -9.93 -13.81
C GLU A 222 -14.51 -10.83 -13.53
N ALA A 223 -14.65 -11.71 -12.56
CA ALA A 223 -13.73 -12.79 -12.28
C ALA A 223 -13.71 -13.82 -13.42
N VAL A 224 -12.70 -14.66 -13.45
CA VAL A 224 -12.56 -15.70 -14.49
C VAL A 224 -13.42 -16.92 -14.16
N MET A 225 -13.78 -17.08 -12.90
CA MET A 225 -14.57 -18.18 -12.38
C MET A 225 -15.22 -17.79 -11.05
N ASP A 226 -16.19 -18.56 -10.63
CA ASP A 226 -16.76 -18.54 -9.27
C ASP A 226 -15.69 -19.04 -8.30
N TYR A 227 -15.08 -18.12 -7.55
CA TYR A 227 -14.02 -18.44 -6.60
C TYR A 227 -14.55 -18.69 -5.20
N ASP A 228 -15.66 -18.08 -4.82
CA ASP A 228 -16.23 -18.23 -3.48
C ASP A 228 -17.22 -19.40 -3.38
N GLY A 229 -17.64 -19.96 -4.52
CA GLY A 229 -18.47 -21.16 -4.61
C GLY A 229 -19.95 -20.92 -4.35
N ASP A 230 -20.43 -19.68 -4.53
CA ASP A 230 -21.84 -19.32 -4.34
C ASP A 230 -22.74 -19.71 -5.53
N GLY A 231 -22.14 -20.07 -6.67
CA GLY A 231 -22.81 -20.50 -7.89
C GLY A 231 -22.93 -19.39 -8.95
N SER A 232 -22.38 -18.21 -8.71
CA SER A 232 -22.35 -17.07 -9.63
C SER A 232 -20.91 -16.71 -9.97
N VAL A 233 -20.67 -16.10 -11.14
CA VAL A 233 -19.40 -15.43 -11.45
C VAL A 233 -19.68 -13.95 -11.38
N GLU A 234 -19.01 -13.25 -10.50
CA GLU A 234 -19.23 -11.86 -10.19
C GLU A 234 -17.98 -11.01 -10.47
N GLY A 235 -18.01 -9.74 -10.07
CA GLY A 235 -16.84 -8.89 -10.07
C GLY A 235 -15.75 -9.44 -9.14
N ILE A 236 -14.49 -9.30 -9.52
CA ILE A 236 -13.37 -9.87 -8.75
C ILE A 236 -13.34 -9.42 -7.27
N GLN A 237 -13.86 -8.21 -6.97
CA GLN A 237 -13.95 -7.74 -5.60
C GLN A 237 -15.05 -8.47 -4.80
N SER A 238 -16.19 -8.76 -5.44
CA SER A 238 -17.27 -9.52 -4.83
C SER A 238 -16.84 -10.95 -4.55
N GLU A 239 -16.22 -11.63 -5.51
CA GLU A 239 -15.64 -12.98 -5.33
C GLU A 239 -14.62 -13.01 -4.17
N PHE A 240 -13.75 -11.99 -4.11
CA PHE A 240 -12.79 -11.91 -3.02
C PHE A 240 -13.48 -11.72 -1.66
N ALA A 241 -14.51 -10.88 -1.59
CA ALA A 241 -15.27 -10.66 -0.37
C ALA A 241 -15.97 -11.93 0.09
N GLY A 242 -16.57 -12.71 -0.83
CA GLY A 242 -17.16 -14.00 -0.56
C GLY A 242 -16.15 -15.02 -0.03
N LEU A 243 -14.95 -15.09 -0.65
CA LEU A 243 -13.86 -15.93 -0.13
C LEU A 243 -13.45 -15.54 1.30
N MET A 244 -13.35 -14.24 1.58
CA MET A 244 -13.01 -13.77 2.93
C MET A 244 -14.11 -14.11 3.93
N ALA A 245 -15.38 -14.03 3.53
CA ALA A 245 -16.51 -14.45 4.37
C ALA A 245 -16.45 -15.95 4.65
N ASN A 246 -16.14 -16.78 3.66
CA ASN A 246 -15.95 -18.22 3.82
C ASN A 246 -14.81 -18.55 4.78
N ILE A 247 -13.67 -17.87 4.66
CA ILE A 247 -12.54 -18.03 5.60
C ILE A 247 -12.97 -17.63 7.02
N SER A 248 -13.64 -16.50 7.17
CA SER A 248 -14.14 -16.03 8.47
C SER A 248 -15.09 -17.04 9.13
N PHE A 249 -15.95 -17.66 8.34
CA PHE A 249 -16.86 -18.71 8.83
C PHE A 249 -16.13 -19.97 9.29
N LEU A 250 -15.00 -20.32 8.67
CA LEU A 250 -14.19 -21.49 9.02
C LEU A 250 -13.30 -21.27 10.25
N LEU A 251 -13.06 -20.01 10.63
CA LEU A 251 -12.28 -19.70 11.83
C LEU A 251 -13.08 -19.99 13.11
N PRO A 252 -12.41 -20.44 14.19
CA PRO A 252 -13.09 -20.70 15.45
C PRO A 252 -13.78 -19.44 15.98
N PRO A 253 -15.05 -19.53 16.43
CA PRO A 253 -15.81 -18.36 16.91
C PRO A 253 -15.34 -17.83 18.28
N THR A 254 -14.25 -18.33 18.82
CA THR A 254 -13.80 -18.01 20.16
C THR A 254 -12.66 -17.00 20.16
N GLY A 255 -13.02 -15.70 20.33
CA GLY A 255 -12.11 -14.68 20.83
C GLY A 255 -10.92 -14.35 19.94
N VAL A 256 -10.94 -14.77 18.70
CA VAL A 256 -9.98 -14.36 17.73
C VAL A 256 -10.64 -13.27 16.90
N ASP A 257 -10.00 -12.14 16.87
CA ASP A 257 -10.44 -11.01 16.07
C ASP A 257 -10.80 -11.46 14.66
N SER A 258 -11.92 -10.94 14.19
CA SER A 258 -12.36 -11.10 12.83
C SER A 258 -11.20 -10.82 11.86
N VAL A 259 -11.17 -11.56 10.78
CA VAL A 259 -10.36 -11.19 9.62
C VAL A 259 -10.91 -9.85 9.11
N SER A 260 -10.28 -8.76 9.49
CA SER A 260 -10.62 -7.39 9.08
C SER A 260 -9.66 -6.92 8.01
#